data_6f4eb80c54712f508faee8cfec679e1b
#
_entry.id   6f4eb80c54712f508faee8cfec679e1b
#
_cell.length_a   1.000
_cell.length_b   1.000
_cell.length_c   1.000
_cell.angle_alpha   90.00
_cell.angle_beta   90.00
_cell.angle_gamma   90.00
#
_symmetry.space_group_name_H-M   'P 1'
#
loop_
_entity.id
_entity.type
_entity.pdbx_description
1 polymer ?
#
loop_
_entity_poly.entity_id
_entity_poly.type
_entity_poly.pdbx_seq_one_letter_code
_entity_poly.pdbx_strand_id
1 'polypeptide(L)'
;MKRLVFTLLLLASLPALAQNAVLHVYNCNDYIAPETVERFEKQCACKVKQSYFSDNEELLAKLAAGAKGYDVLVPTSNYVQGMAKAGWLQPVDKSKVPNLKNIMPAYLDTPFDPGNKFSVPYAYTITMIGYNDQKIKELGLTIDSWSAIFDPRILEKLKNRVTVLDSQSELMAAALKYLGYSVNDRDPKHWQEAKQVILKAKPYWAAFKASGYIEQLAAGNIWLVHGYSNDIYQADLGAQEAKQKFRVRHAMPKEGAVLALDAMVIHKSAPRADLAHQFINFMLDGQNSADLTNMIGSGNPNTAAMQHIKPEIKAMSAIFPDEQTAKKLEMLKDLNSKERRLMNRIWTEIKAK
;
A
#
# COMPACT_ATOMS: atom_id res chain seq x y z
N MET A 1 -51.67 42.34 52.54
CA MET A 1 -51.10 40.97 52.26
C MET A 1 -50.96 40.82 50.75
N LYS A 2 -49.77 41.06 50.21
CA LYS A 2 -49.48 40.90 48.77
C LYS A 2 -48.81 39.51 48.55
N ARG A 3 -49.47 38.64 47.81
CA ARG A 3 -48.91 37.31 47.42
C ARG A 3 -48.02 37.52 46.21
N LEU A 4 -46.73 37.23 46.36
CA LEU A 4 -45.75 37.13 45.25
C LEU A 4 -45.91 35.76 44.62
N VAL A 5 -46.25 35.70 43.33
CA VAL A 5 -46.25 34.46 42.51
C VAL A 5 -44.89 34.38 41.87
N PHE A 6 -44.12 33.40 42.25
CA PHE A 6 -42.81 33.03 41.62
C PHE A 6 -43.07 32.11 40.42
N THR A 7 -42.96 32.64 39.21
CA THR A 7 -43.03 31.84 37.99
C THR A 7 -41.69 31.21 37.73
N LEU A 8 -41.61 29.89 37.91
CA LEU A 8 -40.42 29.07 37.59
C LEU A 8 -40.37 28.89 36.07
N LEU A 9 -39.46 29.57 35.37
CA LEU A 9 -39.14 29.29 33.97
C LEU A 9 -38.30 27.99 33.92
N LEU A 10 -38.92 26.89 33.48
CA LEU A 10 -38.19 25.69 33.04
C LEU A 10 -37.51 26.01 31.69
N LEU A 11 -36.22 26.22 31.71
CA LEU A 11 -35.37 26.19 30.51
C LEU A 11 -35.31 24.73 30.03
N ALA A 12 -36.15 24.38 29.07
CA ALA A 12 -36.01 23.14 28.30
C ALA A 12 -34.75 23.28 27.47
N SER A 13 -33.64 22.62 27.91
CA SER A 13 -32.44 22.40 27.09
C SER A 13 -32.85 21.49 25.92
N LEU A 14 -33.09 22.10 24.76
CA LEU A 14 -33.18 21.38 23.50
C LEU A 14 -31.87 20.62 23.32
N PRO A 15 -31.91 19.27 23.04
CA PRO A 15 -30.71 18.57 22.66
C PRO A 15 -30.20 19.23 21.37
N ALA A 16 -29.01 19.82 21.42
CA ALA A 16 -28.31 20.25 20.23
C ALA A 16 -28.26 19.01 19.31
N LEU A 17 -28.94 19.09 18.17
CA LEU A 17 -28.78 18.11 17.11
C LEU A 17 -27.28 18.04 16.82
N ALA A 18 -26.62 17.03 17.35
CA ALA A 18 -25.22 16.76 17.05
C ALA A 18 -25.14 16.58 15.54
N GLN A 19 -24.69 17.64 14.86
CA GLN A 19 -24.45 17.61 13.44
C GLN A 19 -23.47 16.45 13.25
N ASN A 20 -23.91 15.36 12.56
CA ASN A 20 -23.13 14.14 12.38
C ASN A 20 -21.74 14.54 11.92
N ALA A 21 -20.74 14.37 12.78
CA ALA A 21 -19.37 14.69 12.46
C ALA A 21 -18.93 13.85 11.25
N VAL A 22 -18.21 14.45 10.31
CA VAL A 22 -17.70 13.75 9.14
C VAL A 22 -16.18 13.68 9.22
N LEU A 23 -15.64 12.48 9.16
CA LEU A 23 -14.21 12.20 8.98
C LEU A 23 -13.93 12.02 7.50
N HIS A 24 -12.98 12.77 6.96
CA HIS A 24 -12.58 12.66 5.57
C HIS A 24 -11.25 11.87 5.47
N VAL A 25 -11.31 10.68 4.86
CA VAL A 25 -10.14 9.81 4.62
C VAL A 25 -9.79 9.85 3.15
N TYR A 26 -8.53 10.11 2.81
CA TYR A 26 -8.01 10.04 1.45
C TYR A 26 -7.00 8.89 1.35
N ASN A 27 -7.37 7.84 0.63
CA ASN A 27 -6.72 6.55 0.65
C ASN A 27 -6.61 5.96 -0.77
N CYS A 28 -5.97 4.81 -0.91
CA CYS A 28 -6.11 3.96 -2.09
C CYS A 28 -7.53 3.37 -2.14
N ASN A 29 -8.00 3.00 -3.34
CA ASN A 29 -9.29 2.35 -3.50
C ASN A 29 -9.31 0.98 -2.81
N ASP A 30 -10.47 0.59 -2.25
CA ASP A 30 -10.69 -0.70 -1.57
C ASP A 30 -9.66 -1.03 -0.47
N TYR A 31 -9.18 -0.01 0.24
CA TYR A 31 -8.10 -0.15 1.22
C TYR A 31 -8.59 0.00 2.69
N ILE A 32 -9.88 -0.14 2.92
CA ILE A 32 -10.52 -0.29 4.24
C ILE A 32 -11.74 -1.21 4.05
N ALA A 33 -11.86 -2.24 4.87
CA ALA A 33 -13.01 -3.14 4.81
C ALA A 33 -14.31 -2.39 5.15
N PRO A 34 -15.40 -2.56 4.38
CA PRO A 34 -16.66 -1.84 4.60
C PRO A 34 -17.21 -2.01 6.01
N GLU A 35 -17.17 -3.21 6.54
CA GLU A 35 -17.62 -3.52 7.90
C GLU A 35 -16.80 -2.81 8.98
N THR A 36 -15.52 -2.55 8.73
CA THR A 36 -14.65 -1.78 9.63
C THR A 36 -15.09 -0.31 9.65
N VAL A 37 -15.43 0.26 8.49
CA VAL A 37 -15.98 1.61 8.40
C VAL A 37 -17.29 1.71 9.17
N GLU A 38 -18.22 0.77 8.96
CA GLU A 38 -19.52 0.75 9.65
C GLU A 38 -19.37 0.66 11.18
N ARG A 39 -18.43 -0.16 11.67
CA ARG A 39 -18.14 -0.26 13.11
C ARG A 39 -17.62 1.05 13.66
N PHE A 40 -16.71 1.72 12.94
CA PHE A 40 -16.19 3.02 13.37
C PHE A 40 -17.31 4.07 13.40
N GLU A 41 -18.12 4.18 12.34
CA GLU A 41 -19.24 5.13 12.28
C GLU A 41 -20.23 4.96 13.45
N LYS A 42 -20.53 3.72 13.82
CA LYS A 42 -21.37 3.42 15.00
C LYS A 42 -20.69 3.84 16.31
N GLN A 43 -19.40 3.58 16.45
CA GLN A 43 -18.64 3.88 17.67
C GLN A 43 -18.49 5.40 17.90
N CYS A 44 -18.19 6.15 16.84
CA CYS A 44 -17.96 7.59 16.95
C CYS A 44 -19.24 8.44 16.83
N ALA A 45 -20.39 7.84 16.51
CA ALA A 45 -21.61 8.55 16.11
C ALA A 45 -21.32 9.58 14.99
N CYS A 46 -20.50 9.21 14.00
CA CYS A 46 -20.02 10.05 12.91
C CYS A 46 -20.21 9.38 11.55
N LYS A 47 -19.82 10.07 10.46
CA LYS A 47 -19.73 9.50 9.11
C LYS A 47 -18.30 9.52 8.61
N VAL A 48 -17.89 8.48 7.86
CA VAL A 48 -16.61 8.42 7.17
C VAL A 48 -16.83 8.67 5.68
N LYS A 49 -16.27 9.76 5.18
CA LYS A 49 -16.23 10.04 3.75
C LYS A 49 -14.88 9.65 3.20
N GLN A 50 -14.86 8.69 2.29
CA GLN A 50 -13.64 8.26 1.62
C GLN A 50 -13.47 8.98 0.27
N SER A 51 -12.25 9.37 -0.03
CA SER A 51 -11.78 9.80 -1.34
C SER A 51 -10.58 8.94 -1.71
N TYR A 52 -10.32 8.77 -3.01
CA TYR A 52 -9.30 7.83 -3.47
C TYR A 52 -8.29 8.51 -4.37
N PHE A 53 -7.07 8.01 -4.35
CA PHE A 53 -6.00 8.33 -5.29
C PHE A 53 -5.47 7.03 -5.92
N SER A 54 -5.00 7.13 -7.15
CA SER A 54 -4.46 6.00 -7.90
C SER A 54 -3.01 5.69 -7.55
N ASP A 55 -2.24 6.72 -7.16
CA ASP A 55 -0.84 6.59 -6.77
C ASP A 55 -0.42 7.76 -5.85
N ASN A 56 0.77 7.63 -5.23
CA ASN A 56 1.28 8.66 -4.32
C ASN A 56 1.63 9.97 -5.04
N GLU A 57 1.95 9.92 -6.32
CA GLU A 57 2.24 11.10 -7.14
C GLU A 57 0.99 11.97 -7.31
N GLU A 58 -0.18 11.38 -7.52
CA GLU A 58 -1.48 12.07 -7.51
C GLU A 58 -1.76 12.72 -6.16
N LEU A 59 -1.57 11.97 -5.06
CA LEU A 59 -1.72 12.49 -3.70
C LEU A 59 -0.84 13.73 -3.49
N LEU A 60 0.46 13.63 -3.81
CA LEU A 60 1.43 14.72 -3.64
C LEU A 60 1.08 15.94 -4.50
N ALA A 61 0.70 15.73 -5.78
CA ALA A 61 0.31 16.79 -6.69
C ALA A 61 -0.91 17.55 -6.16
N LYS A 62 -1.90 16.83 -5.62
CA LYS A 62 -3.11 17.41 -5.05
C LYS A 62 -2.81 18.24 -3.79
N LEU A 63 -1.94 17.75 -2.91
CA LEU A 63 -1.50 18.50 -1.73
C LEU A 63 -0.66 19.73 -2.10
N ALA A 64 0.22 19.60 -3.09
CA ALA A 64 1.02 20.73 -3.61
C ALA A 64 0.14 21.81 -4.24
N ALA A 65 -0.99 21.44 -4.85
CA ALA A 65 -2.01 22.38 -5.34
C ALA A 65 -2.85 23.03 -4.22
N GLY A 66 -2.56 22.71 -2.94
CA GLY A 66 -3.22 23.32 -1.79
C GLY A 66 -4.55 22.66 -1.42
N ALA A 67 -4.77 21.39 -1.77
CA ALA A 67 -5.98 20.67 -1.37
C ALA A 67 -6.13 20.63 0.15
N LYS A 68 -7.36 20.81 0.60
CA LYS A 68 -7.76 20.85 2.02
C LYS A 68 -9.01 19.99 2.25
N GLY A 69 -9.39 19.84 3.52
CA GLY A 69 -10.64 19.16 3.87
C GLY A 69 -10.48 17.65 4.10
N TYR A 70 -9.28 17.14 4.04
CA TYR A 70 -8.95 15.77 4.46
C TYR A 70 -8.49 15.76 5.92
N ASP A 71 -8.85 14.71 6.65
CA ASP A 71 -8.40 14.48 8.03
C ASP A 71 -7.25 13.47 8.05
N VAL A 72 -7.46 12.29 7.46
CA VAL A 72 -6.49 11.22 7.37
C VAL A 72 -6.09 10.99 5.92
N LEU A 73 -4.79 10.85 5.68
CA LEU A 73 -4.21 10.44 4.41
C LEU A 73 -3.47 9.12 4.61
N VAL A 74 -3.39 8.28 3.58
CA VAL A 74 -2.71 6.97 3.68
C VAL A 74 -1.63 6.83 2.58
N PRO A 75 -0.53 7.59 2.68
CA PRO A 75 0.60 7.45 1.76
C PRO A 75 1.45 6.22 2.07
N THR A 76 2.28 5.81 1.11
CA THR A 76 3.39 4.91 1.37
C THR A 76 4.46 5.65 2.20
N SER A 77 5.06 4.97 3.18
CA SER A 77 5.89 5.57 4.25
C SER A 77 7.08 6.37 3.74
N ASN A 78 7.69 5.99 2.61
CA ASN A 78 8.81 6.73 2.04
C ASN A 78 8.45 8.18 1.64
N TYR A 79 7.19 8.50 1.41
CA TYR A 79 6.72 9.85 1.10
C TYR A 79 6.49 10.72 2.35
N VAL A 80 6.35 10.11 3.53
CA VAL A 80 6.03 10.81 4.79
C VAL A 80 7.05 11.90 5.11
N GLN A 81 8.34 11.62 4.96
CA GLN A 81 9.40 12.60 5.23
C GLN A 81 9.27 13.85 4.33
N GLY A 82 9.01 13.65 3.04
CA GLY A 82 8.80 14.74 2.08
C GLY A 82 7.56 15.57 2.43
N MET A 83 6.45 14.91 2.76
CA MET A 83 5.20 15.55 3.16
C MET A 83 5.35 16.36 4.46
N ALA A 84 6.08 15.83 5.46
CA ALA A 84 6.37 16.51 6.70
C ALA A 84 7.24 17.76 6.48
N LYS A 85 8.30 17.64 5.67
CA LYS A 85 9.17 18.78 5.28
C LYS A 85 8.41 19.86 4.51
N ALA A 86 7.45 19.50 3.69
CA ALA A 86 6.56 20.41 2.97
C ALA A 86 5.51 21.08 3.88
N GLY A 87 5.42 20.66 5.16
CA GLY A 87 4.48 21.22 6.12
C GLY A 87 3.03 20.78 5.88
N TRP A 88 2.80 19.64 5.22
CA TRP A 88 1.45 19.13 4.92
C TRP A 88 0.88 18.25 6.03
N LEU A 89 1.71 17.84 7.00
CA LEU A 89 1.32 16.95 8.08
C LEU A 89 1.35 17.65 9.44
N GLN A 90 0.51 17.20 10.36
CA GLN A 90 0.64 17.52 11.77
C GLN A 90 1.15 16.30 12.55
N PRO A 91 1.86 16.51 13.67
CA PRO A 91 2.32 15.41 14.50
C PRO A 91 1.16 14.57 15.05
N VAL A 92 1.39 13.27 15.16
CA VAL A 92 0.48 12.35 15.84
C VAL A 92 0.63 12.50 17.35
N ASP A 93 -0.47 12.77 18.04
CA ASP A 93 -0.53 12.73 19.49
C ASP A 93 -0.66 11.26 19.94
N LYS A 94 0.47 10.67 20.34
CA LYS A 94 0.54 9.25 20.75
C LYS A 94 -0.31 8.93 21.97
N SER A 95 -0.63 9.92 22.81
CA SER A 95 -1.51 9.72 23.96
C SER A 95 -2.94 9.39 23.53
N LYS A 96 -3.34 9.82 22.33
CA LYS A 96 -4.62 9.54 21.68
C LYS A 96 -4.62 8.25 20.84
N VAL A 97 -3.46 7.61 20.68
CA VAL A 97 -3.28 6.37 19.87
C VAL A 97 -2.64 5.26 20.72
N PRO A 98 -3.25 4.84 21.84
CA PRO A 98 -2.69 3.81 22.73
C PRO A 98 -2.47 2.46 22.05
N ASN A 99 -3.20 2.13 20.99
CA ASN A 99 -3.04 0.91 20.20
C ASN A 99 -1.77 0.90 19.32
N LEU A 100 -1.00 1.99 19.26
CA LEU A 100 0.31 2.02 18.61
C LEU A 100 1.26 0.93 19.19
N LYS A 101 1.08 0.54 20.44
CA LYS A 101 1.79 -0.59 21.07
C LYS A 101 1.60 -1.93 20.37
N ASN A 102 0.54 -2.08 19.57
CA ASN A 102 0.25 -3.31 18.83
C ASN A 102 1.12 -3.45 17.57
N ILE A 103 1.78 -2.37 17.14
CA ILE A 103 2.64 -2.41 15.93
C ILE A 103 3.97 -3.11 16.26
N MET A 104 4.38 -4.02 15.39
CA MET A 104 5.64 -4.74 15.47
C MET A 104 6.82 -3.75 15.46
N PRO A 105 7.84 -3.92 16.34
CA PRO A 105 8.98 -3.01 16.42
C PRO A 105 9.71 -2.76 15.09
N ALA A 106 9.74 -3.76 14.20
CA ALA A 106 10.38 -3.66 12.89
C ALA A 106 9.75 -2.61 11.97
N TYR A 107 8.51 -2.19 12.22
CA TYR A 107 7.78 -1.19 11.44
C TYR A 107 7.66 0.16 12.16
N LEU A 108 8.19 0.25 13.37
CA LEU A 108 8.30 1.50 14.13
C LEU A 108 9.67 2.15 13.90
N ASP A 109 9.76 3.46 14.15
CA ASP A 109 11.01 4.22 14.09
C ASP A 109 11.75 4.09 12.74
N THR A 110 10.98 4.11 11.65
CA THR A 110 11.53 4.01 10.30
C THR A 110 12.36 5.25 9.93
N PRO A 111 13.36 5.14 9.03
CA PRO A 111 14.14 6.29 8.56
C PRO A 111 13.31 7.43 7.93
N PHE A 112 12.07 7.14 7.54
CA PHE A 112 11.16 8.10 6.91
C PHE A 112 10.43 8.99 7.93
N ASP A 113 10.28 8.51 9.15
CA ASP A 113 9.62 9.21 10.24
C ASP A 113 10.17 8.74 11.60
N PRO A 114 11.39 9.20 11.97
CA PRO A 114 11.99 8.82 13.24
C PRO A 114 11.08 9.08 14.42
N GLY A 115 10.93 8.06 15.26
CA GLY A 115 10.02 8.07 16.42
C GLY A 115 8.55 8.10 16.06
N ASN A 116 8.13 7.79 14.83
CA ASN A 116 6.72 7.84 14.40
C ASN A 116 6.04 9.15 14.80
N LYS A 117 6.68 10.27 14.42
CA LYS A 117 6.20 11.61 14.78
C LYS A 117 4.97 12.01 13.98
N PHE A 118 4.88 11.62 12.72
CA PHE A 118 3.84 12.04 11.78
C PHE A 118 3.00 10.89 11.26
N SER A 119 3.47 9.64 11.39
CA SER A 119 2.87 8.49 10.74
C SER A 119 2.65 7.31 11.69
N VAL A 120 1.63 6.53 11.38
CA VAL A 120 1.28 5.28 12.05
C VAL A 120 1.23 4.18 11.02
N PRO A 121 2.06 3.10 11.13
CA PRO A 121 2.04 1.98 10.20
C PRO A 121 0.63 1.38 10.07
N TYR A 122 0.22 1.08 8.83
CA TYR A 122 -1.12 0.60 8.53
C TYR A 122 -1.14 -0.80 7.94
N ALA A 123 -0.54 -0.96 6.77
CA ALA A 123 -0.44 -2.23 6.05
C ALA A 123 0.86 -2.25 5.24
N TYR A 124 1.27 -3.43 4.75
CA TYR A 124 2.37 -3.51 3.82
C TYR A 124 2.04 -4.46 2.65
N THR A 125 2.72 -4.24 1.55
CA THR A 125 2.74 -5.13 0.39
C THR A 125 4.18 -5.44 0.00
N ILE A 126 4.37 -6.55 -0.71
CA ILE A 126 5.68 -6.93 -1.24
C ILE A 126 5.54 -7.00 -2.76
N THR A 127 6.42 -6.30 -3.47
CA THR A 127 6.47 -6.40 -4.93
C THR A 127 7.15 -7.70 -5.33
N MET A 128 6.46 -8.53 -6.11
CA MET A 128 6.93 -9.85 -6.45
C MET A 128 6.42 -10.33 -7.82
N ILE A 129 6.51 -11.61 -8.08
CA ILE A 129 6.04 -12.22 -9.32
C ILE A 129 4.78 -13.01 -9.03
N GLY A 130 3.69 -12.71 -9.77
CA GLY A 130 2.49 -13.55 -9.83
C GLY A 130 2.44 -14.34 -11.12
N TYR A 131 1.95 -15.60 -11.07
CA TYR A 131 1.92 -16.41 -12.27
C TYR A 131 0.81 -17.47 -12.28
N ASN A 132 0.37 -17.83 -13.48
CA ASN A 132 -0.51 -18.96 -13.76
C ASN A 132 0.28 -20.28 -13.65
N ASP A 133 0.00 -21.10 -12.65
CA ASP A 133 0.76 -22.31 -12.33
C ASP A 133 0.69 -23.35 -13.43
N GLN A 134 -0.46 -23.51 -14.08
CA GLN A 134 -0.62 -24.46 -15.18
C GLN A 134 0.26 -24.08 -16.37
N LYS A 135 0.24 -22.79 -16.77
CA LYS A 135 1.04 -22.31 -17.91
C LYS A 135 2.53 -22.40 -17.66
N ILE A 136 2.97 -22.02 -16.47
CA ILE A 136 4.40 -22.15 -16.10
C ILE A 136 4.86 -23.61 -16.11
N LYS A 137 4.04 -24.54 -15.61
CA LYS A 137 4.31 -25.98 -15.66
C LYS A 137 4.35 -26.49 -17.10
N GLU A 138 3.37 -26.13 -17.95
CA GLU A 138 3.33 -26.50 -19.37
C GLU A 138 4.59 -26.06 -20.14
N LEU A 139 5.15 -24.89 -19.78
CA LEU A 139 6.36 -24.34 -20.40
C LEU A 139 7.67 -24.91 -19.80
N GLY A 140 7.59 -25.76 -18.77
CA GLY A 140 8.75 -26.30 -18.08
C GLY A 140 9.61 -25.22 -17.40
N LEU A 141 8.96 -24.15 -16.87
CA LEU A 141 9.64 -23.04 -16.21
C LEU A 141 9.57 -23.18 -14.69
N THR A 142 10.59 -22.62 -14.02
CA THR A 142 10.61 -22.37 -12.58
C THR A 142 10.67 -20.85 -12.36
N ILE A 143 9.80 -20.34 -11.49
CA ILE A 143 9.72 -18.89 -11.20
C ILE A 143 10.19 -18.67 -9.76
N ASP A 144 11.45 -18.27 -9.60
CA ASP A 144 12.09 -18.03 -8.30
C ASP A 144 13.05 -16.82 -8.30
N SER A 145 13.07 -16.07 -9.42
CA SER A 145 14.04 -15.01 -9.68
C SER A 145 13.44 -13.93 -10.56
N TRP A 146 13.92 -12.71 -10.42
CA TRP A 146 13.60 -11.61 -11.35
C TRP A 146 13.99 -11.91 -12.80
N SER A 147 14.78 -12.96 -13.05
CA SER A 147 15.04 -13.44 -14.42
C SER A 147 13.75 -13.75 -15.20
N ALA A 148 12.67 -14.15 -14.54
CA ALA A 148 11.37 -14.38 -15.18
C ALA A 148 10.76 -13.09 -15.78
N ILE A 149 11.17 -11.93 -15.29
CA ILE A 149 10.76 -10.61 -15.78
C ILE A 149 11.78 -10.03 -16.78
N PHE A 150 13.07 -10.37 -16.64
CA PHE A 150 14.13 -9.65 -17.35
C PHE A 150 14.98 -10.50 -18.32
N ASP A 151 14.98 -11.83 -18.21
CA ASP A 151 15.78 -12.69 -19.14
C ASP A 151 15.00 -12.94 -20.44
N PRO A 152 15.49 -12.46 -21.61
CA PRO A 152 14.85 -12.71 -22.90
C PRO A 152 14.60 -14.17 -23.21
N ARG A 153 15.49 -15.10 -22.76
CA ARG A 153 15.35 -16.54 -23.02
C ARG A 153 14.12 -17.14 -22.31
N ILE A 154 13.77 -16.63 -21.15
CA ILE A 154 12.56 -17.01 -20.41
C ILE A 154 11.35 -16.29 -21.03
N LEU A 155 11.46 -14.99 -21.24
CA LEU A 155 10.40 -14.14 -21.77
C LEU A 155 9.94 -14.55 -23.17
N GLU A 156 10.82 -15.09 -24.01
CA GLU A 156 10.48 -15.60 -25.33
C GLU A 156 9.42 -16.70 -25.24
N LYS A 157 9.49 -17.58 -24.24
CA LYS A 157 8.47 -18.60 -23.99
C LYS A 157 7.16 -18.01 -23.49
N LEU A 158 7.22 -16.83 -22.83
CA LEU A 158 6.08 -16.12 -22.24
C LEU A 158 5.54 -15.00 -23.14
N LYS A 159 5.95 -14.93 -24.39
CA LYS A 159 5.73 -13.83 -25.32
C LYS A 159 4.30 -13.30 -25.28
N ASN A 160 4.18 -11.97 -25.06
CA ASN A 160 2.93 -11.24 -24.96
C ASN A 160 1.99 -11.72 -23.82
N ARG A 161 2.49 -12.40 -22.81
CA ARG A 161 1.71 -12.88 -21.66
C ARG A 161 2.32 -12.44 -20.32
N VAL A 162 3.19 -11.41 -20.36
CA VAL A 162 3.83 -10.81 -19.19
C VAL A 162 3.41 -9.34 -19.10
N THR A 163 3.02 -8.89 -17.92
CA THR A 163 2.85 -7.46 -17.63
C THR A 163 3.74 -7.04 -16.49
N VAL A 164 4.13 -5.77 -16.51
CA VAL A 164 4.92 -5.15 -15.45
C VAL A 164 4.21 -3.91 -14.91
N LEU A 165 4.45 -3.58 -13.65
CA LEU A 165 3.90 -2.37 -13.04
C LEU A 165 4.33 -1.12 -13.83
N ASP A 166 3.40 -0.23 -14.08
CA ASP A 166 3.67 1.11 -14.61
C ASP A 166 4.11 2.05 -13.47
N SER A 167 5.18 1.65 -12.82
CA SER A 167 5.81 2.36 -11.71
C SER A 167 7.32 2.41 -11.91
N GLN A 168 7.85 3.62 -12.06
CA GLN A 168 9.29 3.81 -12.26
C GLN A 168 10.13 3.28 -11.09
N SER A 169 9.68 3.49 -9.87
CA SER A 169 10.40 3.07 -8.66
C SER A 169 10.40 1.55 -8.53
N GLU A 170 9.26 0.90 -8.71
CA GLU A 170 9.11 -0.55 -8.54
C GLU A 170 9.88 -1.34 -9.63
N LEU A 171 9.73 -0.93 -10.90
CA LEU A 171 10.40 -1.65 -11.98
C LEU A 171 11.92 -1.45 -11.98
N MET A 172 12.39 -0.24 -11.64
CA MET A 172 13.82 0.02 -11.46
C MET A 172 14.38 -0.76 -10.27
N ALA A 173 13.66 -0.83 -9.15
CA ALA A 173 14.06 -1.62 -7.99
C ALA A 173 14.19 -3.12 -8.33
N ALA A 174 13.23 -3.68 -9.03
CA ALA A 174 13.28 -5.07 -9.49
C ALA A 174 14.48 -5.33 -10.42
N ALA A 175 14.78 -4.40 -11.34
CA ALA A 175 15.93 -4.50 -12.23
C ALA A 175 17.27 -4.37 -11.48
N LEU A 176 17.36 -3.48 -10.48
CA LEU A 176 18.52 -3.37 -9.59
C LEU A 176 18.74 -4.66 -8.80
N LYS A 177 17.68 -5.23 -8.22
CA LYS A 177 17.76 -6.52 -7.51
C LYS A 177 18.23 -7.65 -8.44
N TYR A 178 17.72 -7.71 -9.67
CA TYR A 178 18.15 -8.68 -10.67
C TYR A 178 19.66 -8.58 -10.99
N LEU A 179 20.21 -7.38 -10.94
CA LEU A 179 21.65 -7.13 -11.13
C LEU A 179 22.48 -7.35 -9.85
N GLY A 180 21.85 -7.66 -8.70
CA GLY A 180 22.53 -7.86 -7.43
C GLY A 180 22.74 -6.57 -6.61
N TYR A 181 22.12 -5.47 -7.00
CA TYR A 181 22.20 -4.19 -6.28
C TYR A 181 21.08 -4.04 -5.24
N SER A 182 21.24 -3.10 -4.30
CA SER A 182 20.15 -2.67 -3.41
C SER A 182 19.07 -1.93 -4.23
N VAL A 183 17.80 -2.04 -3.82
CA VAL A 183 16.71 -1.21 -4.37
C VAL A 183 16.98 0.29 -4.17
N ASN A 184 17.82 0.63 -3.19
CA ASN A 184 18.22 1.98 -2.81
C ASN A 184 19.59 2.38 -3.37
N ASP A 185 20.13 1.64 -4.31
CA ASP A 185 21.36 2.02 -4.99
C ASP A 185 21.19 3.38 -5.69
N ARG A 186 22.19 4.25 -5.58
CA ARG A 186 22.16 5.65 -6.10
C ARG A 186 23.25 5.90 -7.15
N ASP A 187 24.03 4.89 -7.54
CA ASP A 187 25.02 5.06 -8.59
C ASP A 187 24.32 5.22 -9.96
N PRO A 188 24.56 6.37 -10.64
CA PRO A 188 23.98 6.56 -11.97
C PRO A 188 24.37 5.50 -12.99
N LYS A 189 25.51 4.82 -12.83
CA LYS A 189 25.94 3.73 -13.72
C LYS A 189 25.04 2.50 -13.53
N HIS A 190 24.76 2.10 -12.28
CA HIS A 190 23.89 0.99 -11.98
C HIS A 190 22.45 1.26 -12.47
N TRP A 191 21.99 2.51 -12.40
CA TRP A 191 20.70 2.90 -12.96
C TRP A 191 20.67 2.79 -14.50
N GLN A 192 21.80 3.09 -15.19
CA GLN A 192 21.89 2.86 -16.63
C GLN A 192 21.92 1.37 -16.98
N GLU A 193 22.59 0.53 -16.17
CA GLU A 193 22.57 -0.92 -16.33
C GLU A 193 21.15 -1.48 -16.15
N ALA A 194 20.46 -1.09 -15.09
CA ALA A 194 19.06 -1.44 -14.85
C ALA A 194 18.15 -1.03 -16.02
N LYS A 195 18.32 0.21 -16.54
CA LYS A 195 17.61 0.65 -17.76
C LYS A 195 17.88 -0.26 -18.96
N GLN A 196 19.14 -0.67 -19.19
CA GLN A 196 19.45 -1.57 -20.33
C GLN A 196 18.79 -2.94 -20.16
N VAL A 197 18.74 -3.49 -18.94
CA VAL A 197 18.01 -4.72 -18.63
C VAL A 197 16.52 -4.57 -18.98
N ILE A 198 15.89 -3.49 -18.54
CA ILE A 198 14.49 -3.19 -18.82
C ILE A 198 14.25 -3.08 -20.34
N LEU A 199 15.08 -2.33 -21.05
CA LEU A 199 14.94 -2.13 -22.50
C LEU A 199 15.08 -3.43 -23.30
N LYS A 200 15.94 -4.35 -22.86
CA LYS A 200 16.10 -5.69 -23.48
C LYS A 200 14.87 -6.57 -23.26
N ALA A 201 14.23 -6.48 -22.10
CA ALA A 201 13.07 -7.27 -21.73
C ALA A 201 11.75 -6.71 -22.32
N LYS A 202 11.65 -5.39 -22.46
CA LYS A 202 10.43 -4.67 -22.87
C LYS A 202 9.73 -5.25 -24.10
N PRO A 203 10.41 -5.66 -25.20
CA PRO A 203 9.73 -6.18 -26.40
C PRO A 203 8.93 -7.47 -26.16
N TYR A 204 9.15 -8.16 -25.04
CA TYR A 204 8.47 -9.41 -24.68
C TYR A 204 7.28 -9.20 -23.76
N TRP A 205 7.12 -7.99 -23.18
CA TRP A 205 6.00 -7.69 -22.31
C TRP A 205 4.77 -7.27 -23.11
N ALA A 206 3.60 -7.69 -22.64
CA ALA A 206 2.33 -7.28 -23.23
C ALA A 206 2.06 -5.78 -22.98
N ALA A 207 2.34 -5.32 -21.75
CA ALA A 207 2.10 -3.93 -21.36
C ALA A 207 2.76 -3.57 -20.02
N PHE A 208 2.91 -2.26 -19.81
CA PHE A 208 3.00 -1.65 -18.48
C PHE A 208 1.57 -1.44 -17.96
N LYS A 209 1.29 -1.81 -16.71
CA LYS A 209 -0.04 -1.71 -16.10
C LYS A 209 0.05 -1.14 -14.68
N ALA A 210 -0.64 -0.04 -14.42
CA ALA A 210 -0.85 0.46 -13.05
C ALA A 210 -1.98 -0.30 -12.35
N SER A 211 -2.98 -0.75 -13.12
CA SER A 211 -4.15 -1.51 -12.65
C SER A 211 -4.66 -2.44 -13.77
N GLY A 212 -5.68 -3.24 -13.49
CA GLY A 212 -6.34 -4.12 -14.48
C GLY A 212 -5.51 -5.36 -14.86
N TYR A 213 -4.36 -5.58 -14.25
CA TYR A 213 -3.60 -6.83 -14.43
C TYR A 213 -4.11 -7.95 -13.53
N ILE A 214 -4.82 -7.62 -12.44
CA ILE A 214 -5.45 -8.57 -11.51
C ILE A 214 -6.46 -9.41 -12.29
N GLU A 215 -7.40 -8.77 -12.97
CA GLU A 215 -8.46 -9.41 -13.75
C GLU A 215 -7.88 -10.19 -14.94
N GLN A 216 -6.84 -9.67 -15.59
CA GLN A 216 -6.19 -10.35 -16.71
C GLN A 216 -5.45 -11.61 -16.28
N LEU A 217 -4.81 -11.58 -15.10
CA LEU A 217 -4.15 -12.75 -14.52
C LEU A 217 -5.19 -13.78 -14.04
N ALA A 218 -6.26 -13.33 -13.36
CA ALA A 218 -7.37 -14.18 -12.93
C ALA A 218 -8.08 -14.87 -14.10
N ALA A 219 -8.24 -14.19 -15.23
CA ALA A 219 -8.83 -14.75 -16.45
C ALA A 219 -7.87 -15.65 -17.26
N GLY A 220 -6.57 -15.69 -16.92
CA GLY A 220 -5.55 -16.44 -17.66
C GLY A 220 -5.11 -15.77 -18.97
N ASN A 221 -5.49 -14.53 -19.24
CA ASN A 221 -5.07 -13.76 -20.41
C ASN A 221 -3.60 -13.36 -20.32
N ILE A 222 -3.11 -13.12 -19.10
CA ILE A 222 -1.70 -12.91 -18.78
C ILE A 222 -1.25 -14.10 -17.93
N TRP A 223 0.00 -14.54 -18.12
CA TRP A 223 0.53 -15.71 -17.43
C TRP A 223 1.51 -15.37 -16.32
N LEU A 224 2.11 -14.19 -16.40
CA LEU A 224 3.09 -13.73 -15.44
C LEU A 224 3.01 -12.22 -15.26
N VAL A 225 3.10 -11.76 -14.02
CA VAL A 225 3.05 -10.34 -13.67
C VAL A 225 4.18 -9.98 -12.72
N HIS A 226 4.76 -8.79 -12.91
CA HIS A 226 5.45 -8.04 -11.88
C HIS A 226 4.38 -7.22 -11.17
N GLY A 227 4.07 -7.54 -9.91
CA GLY A 227 2.91 -6.98 -9.20
C GLY A 227 3.04 -7.03 -7.69
N TYR A 228 2.03 -6.54 -7.00
CA TYR A 228 1.97 -6.53 -5.54
C TYR A 228 1.38 -7.83 -4.99
N SER A 229 1.86 -8.27 -3.82
CA SER A 229 1.44 -9.53 -3.19
C SER A 229 -0.07 -9.63 -2.95
N ASN A 230 -0.70 -8.54 -2.50
CA ASN A 230 -2.15 -8.46 -2.29
C ASN A 230 -2.95 -8.57 -3.60
N ASP A 231 -2.45 -7.98 -4.69
CA ASP A 231 -3.12 -8.04 -5.99
C ASP A 231 -3.03 -9.45 -6.60
N ILE A 232 -1.89 -10.12 -6.40
CA ILE A 232 -1.70 -11.51 -6.82
C ILE A 232 -2.64 -12.44 -6.03
N TYR A 233 -2.82 -12.17 -4.72
CA TYR A 233 -3.80 -12.87 -3.88
C TYR A 233 -5.23 -12.69 -4.41
N GLN A 234 -5.63 -11.46 -4.72
CA GLN A 234 -6.93 -11.15 -5.29
C GLN A 234 -7.14 -11.82 -6.66
N ALA A 235 -6.09 -11.87 -7.50
CA ALA A 235 -6.14 -12.57 -8.78
C ALA A 235 -6.37 -14.09 -8.58
N ASP A 236 -5.79 -14.72 -7.55
CA ASP A 236 -6.06 -16.12 -7.24
C ASP A 236 -7.49 -16.34 -6.77
N LEU A 237 -8.03 -15.45 -5.93
CA LEU A 237 -9.44 -15.50 -5.52
C LEU A 237 -10.35 -15.36 -6.74
N GLY A 238 -10.13 -14.38 -7.61
CA GLY A 238 -10.93 -14.20 -8.83
C GLY A 238 -10.85 -15.39 -9.78
N ALA A 239 -9.68 -16.04 -9.91
CA ALA A 239 -9.55 -17.27 -10.69
C ALA A 239 -10.37 -18.44 -10.10
N GLN A 240 -10.39 -18.56 -8.77
CA GLN A 240 -11.20 -19.58 -8.08
C GLN A 240 -12.70 -19.32 -8.24
N GLU A 241 -13.15 -18.09 -8.05
CA GLU A 241 -14.55 -17.68 -8.24
C GLU A 241 -15.03 -17.95 -9.67
N ALA A 242 -14.16 -17.66 -10.66
CA ALA A 242 -14.40 -17.95 -12.07
C ALA A 242 -14.23 -19.45 -12.42
N LYS A 243 -13.95 -20.32 -11.43
CA LYS A 243 -13.74 -21.78 -11.61
C LYS A 243 -12.69 -22.11 -12.67
N GLN A 244 -11.61 -21.34 -12.72
CA GLN A 244 -10.51 -21.61 -13.62
C GLN A 244 -9.84 -22.96 -13.29
N LYS A 245 -9.24 -23.60 -14.30
CA LYS A 245 -8.52 -24.88 -14.13
C LYS A 245 -7.10 -24.71 -13.58
N PHE A 246 -6.65 -23.48 -13.38
CA PHE A 246 -5.35 -23.11 -12.83
C PHE A 246 -5.51 -22.31 -11.53
N ARG A 247 -4.40 -22.17 -10.82
CA ARG A 247 -4.27 -21.26 -9.69
C ARG A 247 -3.28 -20.15 -10.04
N VAL A 248 -3.49 -19.00 -9.46
CA VAL A 248 -2.49 -17.95 -9.45
C VAL A 248 -1.56 -18.17 -8.26
N ARG A 249 -0.25 -18.15 -8.51
CA ARG A 249 0.77 -18.37 -7.48
C ARG A 249 1.68 -17.17 -7.35
N HIS A 250 2.22 -17.02 -6.17
CA HIS A 250 3.26 -16.05 -5.85
C HIS A 250 4.65 -16.68 -6.03
N ALA A 251 5.60 -15.89 -6.49
CA ALA A 251 7.01 -16.22 -6.39
C ALA A 251 7.78 -15.05 -5.78
N MET A 252 8.43 -15.31 -4.64
CA MET A 252 9.37 -14.39 -4.04
C MET A 252 10.71 -14.56 -4.77
N PRO A 253 11.22 -13.51 -5.45
CA PRO A 253 12.51 -13.59 -6.10
C PRO A 253 13.64 -13.77 -5.08
N LYS A 254 14.54 -14.70 -5.36
CA LYS A 254 15.68 -15.03 -4.48
C LYS A 254 16.63 -13.86 -4.25
N GLU A 255 16.65 -12.90 -5.16
CA GLU A 255 17.45 -11.67 -5.06
C GLU A 255 16.88 -10.69 -4.04
N GLY A 256 15.63 -10.90 -3.59
CA GLY A 256 14.89 -10.01 -2.72
C GLY A 256 13.98 -9.05 -3.49
N ALA A 257 13.27 -8.20 -2.77
CA ALA A 257 12.19 -7.38 -3.32
C ALA A 257 11.95 -6.09 -2.52
N VAL A 258 11.08 -5.23 -3.04
CA VAL A 258 10.57 -4.06 -2.30
C VAL A 258 9.49 -4.52 -1.32
N LEU A 259 9.57 -4.02 -0.08
CA LEU A 259 8.46 -4.00 0.87
C LEU A 259 7.95 -2.55 0.94
N ALA A 260 6.72 -2.34 0.54
CA ALA A 260 6.05 -1.05 0.62
C ALA A 260 5.18 -1.02 1.89
N LEU A 261 5.54 -0.19 2.86
CA LEU A 261 4.78 0.02 4.09
C LEU A 261 3.93 1.28 3.92
N ASP A 262 2.63 1.14 4.03
CA ASP A 262 1.70 2.26 4.02
C ASP A 262 1.41 2.73 5.44
N ALA A 263 1.17 4.02 5.60
CA ALA A 263 1.00 4.63 6.90
C ALA A 263 -0.16 5.64 6.91
N MET A 264 -0.91 5.66 7.99
CA MET A 264 -1.89 6.69 8.26
C MET A 264 -1.19 7.95 8.78
N VAL A 265 -1.48 9.09 8.18
CA VAL A 265 -0.98 10.42 8.60
C VAL A 265 -2.14 11.39 8.72
N ILE A 266 -1.97 12.44 9.53
CA ILE A 266 -3.01 13.47 9.74
C ILE A 266 -2.62 14.71 8.94
N HIS A 267 -3.52 15.17 8.08
CA HIS A 267 -3.29 16.37 7.27
C HIS A 267 -3.13 17.61 8.15
N LYS A 268 -2.25 18.55 7.75
CA LYS A 268 -1.95 19.77 8.53
C LYS A 268 -3.19 20.59 8.86
N SER A 269 -4.13 20.69 7.94
CA SER A 269 -5.38 21.43 8.11
C SER A 269 -6.59 20.52 8.34
N ALA A 270 -6.40 19.35 8.96
CA ALA A 270 -7.47 18.41 9.26
C ALA A 270 -8.60 19.11 10.05
N PRO A 271 -9.83 19.16 9.53
CA PRO A 271 -10.95 19.78 10.23
C PRO A 271 -11.32 19.06 11.53
N ARG A 272 -11.02 17.75 11.59
CA ARG A 272 -11.41 16.86 12.69
C ARG A 272 -10.22 16.05 13.20
N ALA A 273 -9.13 16.74 13.60
CA ALA A 273 -7.90 16.09 14.05
C ALA A 273 -8.11 15.12 15.23
N ASP A 274 -9.03 15.44 16.16
CA ASP A 274 -9.34 14.51 17.27
C ASP A 274 -10.03 13.24 16.78
N LEU A 275 -10.97 13.37 15.84
CA LEU A 275 -11.63 12.22 15.22
C LEU A 275 -10.66 11.41 14.36
N ALA A 276 -9.68 12.06 13.71
CA ALA A 276 -8.60 11.39 13.00
C ALA A 276 -7.75 10.50 13.93
N HIS A 277 -7.39 11.00 15.11
CA HIS A 277 -6.68 10.19 16.11
C HIS A 277 -7.51 8.99 16.60
N GLN A 278 -8.81 9.21 16.84
CA GLN A 278 -9.73 8.13 17.22
C GLN A 278 -9.82 7.07 16.13
N PHE A 279 -9.91 7.47 14.85
CA PHE A 279 -9.93 6.57 13.70
C PHE A 279 -8.63 5.78 13.61
N ILE A 280 -7.48 6.46 13.66
CA ILE A 280 -6.17 5.80 13.63
C ILE A 280 -6.05 4.78 14.76
N ASN A 281 -6.42 5.15 15.98
CA ASN A 281 -6.39 4.21 17.12
C ASN A 281 -7.34 3.03 16.92
N PHE A 282 -8.53 3.27 16.37
CA PHE A 282 -9.51 2.24 16.05
C PHE A 282 -8.98 1.26 14.99
N MET A 283 -8.32 1.76 13.94
CA MET A 283 -7.72 0.92 12.90
C MET A 283 -6.58 0.02 13.42
N LEU A 284 -5.96 0.39 14.53
CA LEU A 284 -4.92 -0.41 15.21
C LEU A 284 -5.48 -1.44 16.21
N ASP A 285 -6.79 -1.51 16.40
CA ASP A 285 -7.40 -2.66 17.09
C ASP A 285 -7.14 -3.94 16.29
N GLY A 286 -6.94 -5.06 16.97
CA GLY A 286 -6.54 -6.31 16.31
C GLY A 286 -7.53 -6.79 15.26
N GLN A 287 -8.83 -6.78 15.57
CA GLN A 287 -9.88 -7.19 14.63
C GLN A 287 -9.95 -6.23 13.43
N ASN A 288 -10.00 -4.93 13.70
CA ASN A 288 -10.15 -3.92 12.66
C ASN A 288 -8.94 -3.89 11.71
N SER A 289 -7.74 -4.09 12.26
CA SER A 289 -6.51 -4.21 11.47
C SER A 289 -6.49 -5.49 10.61
N ALA A 290 -6.99 -6.61 11.14
CA ALA A 290 -7.04 -7.88 10.42
C ALA A 290 -8.05 -7.88 9.26
N ASP A 291 -9.11 -7.09 9.33
CA ASP A 291 -10.17 -7.07 8.31
C ASP A 291 -9.63 -6.70 6.93
N LEU A 292 -8.73 -5.70 6.83
CA LEU A 292 -8.08 -5.36 5.58
C LEU A 292 -7.26 -6.54 5.02
N THR A 293 -6.44 -7.17 5.86
CA THR A 293 -5.65 -8.34 5.45
C THR A 293 -6.56 -9.49 4.98
N ASN A 294 -7.65 -9.74 5.69
CA ASN A 294 -8.61 -10.78 5.33
C ASN A 294 -9.38 -10.47 4.05
N MET A 295 -9.56 -9.19 3.72
CA MET A 295 -10.25 -8.74 2.50
C MET A 295 -9.35 -8.82 1.27
N ILE A 296 -8.15 -8.25 1.33
CA ILE A 296 -7.29 -8.07 0.14
C ILE A 296 -5.97 -8.85 0.17
N GLY A 297 -5.63 -9.53 1.27
CA GLY A 297 -4.35 -10.24 1.39
C GLY A 297 -3.14 -9.31 1.58
N SER A 298 -3.32 -8.11 2.15
CA SER A 298 -2.20 -7.25 2.53
C SER A 298 -1.42 -7.84 3.69
N GLY A 299 -0.13 -7.55 3.78
CA GLY A 299 0.64 -7.79 4.99
C GLY A 299 0.17 -6.88 6.12
N ASN A 300 0.39 -7.31 7.36
CA ASN A 300 -0.10 -6.61 8.55
C ASN A 300 1.04 -6.35 9.54
N PRO A 301 1.34 -5.09 9.87
CA PRO A 301 2.38 -4.75 10.83
C PRO A 301 1.93 -4.86 12.30
N ASN A 302 0.68 -5.29 12.57
CA ASN A 302 0.04 -5.28 13.88
C ASN A 302 0.03 -6.70 14.50
N THR A 303 0.71 -6.89 15.65
CA THR A 303 0.77 -8.17 16.36
C THR A 303 -0.59 -8.63 16.86
N ALA A 304 -1.45 -7.71 17.32
CA ALA A 304 -2.78 -8.05 17.81
C ALA A 304 -3.71 -8.53 16.68
N ALA A 305 -3.44 -8.17 15.43
CA ALA A 305 -4.20 -8.64 14.28
C ALA A 305 -3.99 -10.12 13.98
N MET A 306 -2.82 -10.69 14.34
CA MET A 306 -2.43 -12.03 13.94
C MET A 306 -3.41 -13.13 14.40
N GLN A 307 -4.11 -12.95 15.50
CA GLN A 307 -5.11 -13.90 15.97
C GLN A 307 -6.43 -13.85 15.17
N HIS A 308 -6.69 -12.76 14.46
CA HIS A 308 -7.91 -12.51 13.69
C HIS A 308 -7.72 -12.72 12.17
N ILE A 309 -6.49 -12.86 11.70
CA ILE A 309 -6.19 -13.14 10.29
C ILE A 309 -6.48 -14.61 10.00
N LYS A 310 -7.14 -14.87 8.86
CA LYS A 310 -7.49 -16.21 8.39
C LYS A 310 -6.24 -17.11 8.31
N PRO A 311 -6.31 -18.38 8.79
CA PRO A 311 -5.14 -19.27 8.81
C PRO A 311 -4.47 -19.46 7.45
N GLU A 312 -5.27 -19.55 6.38
CA GLU A 312 -4.79 -19.71 5.01
C GLU A 312 -3.96 -18.50 4.53
N ILE A 313 -4.32 -17.28 4.94
CA ILE A 313 -3.56 -16.06 4.61
C ILE A 313 -2.28 -16.00 5.43
N LYS A 314 -2.35 -16.32 6.73
CA LYS A 314 -1.15 -16.38 7.59
C LYS A 314 -0.10 -17.39 7.10
N ALA A 315 -0.54 -18.49 6.51
CA ALA A 315 0.35 -19.52 5.96
C ALA A 315 1.02 -19.10 4.64
N MET A 316 0.63 -17.96 4.05
CA MET A 316 1.20 -17.49 2.78
C MET A 316 2.51 -16.74 3.04
N SER A 317 3.65 -17.37 2.77
CA SER A 317 4.98 -16.75 2.88
C SER A 317 5.16 -15.50 1.99
N ALA A 318 4.35 -15.37 0.97
CA ALA A 318 4.29 -14.19 0.11
C ALA A 318 3.71 -12.95 0.82
N ILE A 319 2.88 -13.16 1.84
CA ILE A 319 2.24 -12.10 2.64
C ILE A 319 2.96 -11.97 3.97
N PHE A 320 3.26 -13.09 4.61
CA PHE A 320 3.98 -13.19 5.88
C PHE A 320 5.30 -13.95 5.69
N PRO A 321 6.35 -13.28 5.16
CA PRO A 321 7.64 -13.92 4.89
C PRO A 321 8.30 -14.36 6.20
N ASP A 322 9.05 -15.47 6.12
CA ASP A 322 9.93 -15.89 7.20
C ASP A 322 11.10 -14.90 7.41
N GLU A 323 11.82 -15.06 8.50
CA GLU A 323 12.92 -14.16 8.86
C GLU A 323 14.03 -14.10 7.80
N GLN A 324 14.32 -15.22 7.12
CA GLN A 324 15.36 -15.24 6.08
C GLN A 324 14.94 -14.47 4.83
N THR A 325 13.68 -14.63 4.44
CA THR A 325 13.09 -13.88 3.33
C THR A 325 12.95 -12.40 3.68
N ALA A 326 12.50 -12.09 4.89
CA ALA A 326 12.34 -10.70 5.37
C ALA A 326 13.66 -9.91 5.31
N LYS A 327 14.81 -10.55 5.61
CA LYS A 327 16.14 -9.91 5.50
C LYS A 327 16.54 -9.48 4.08
N LYS A 328 15.87 -10.01 3.05
CA LYS A 328 16.12 -9.64 1.63
C LYS A 328 15.17 -8.55 1.13
N LEU A 329 14.19 -8.17 1.96
CA LEU A 329 13.23 -7.12 1.64
C LEU A 329 13.81 -5.76 2.03
N GLU A 330 13.59 -4.78 1.18
CA GLU A 330 14.05 -3.42 1.42
C GLU A 330 12.90 -2.43 1.20
N MET A 331 12.76 -1.44 2.09
CA MET A 331 11.87 -0.31 1.87
C MET A 331 12.58 0.72 0.99
N LEU A 332 11.87 1.26 -0.01
CA LEU A 332 12.39 2.34 -0.84
C LEU A 332 12.63 3.60 0.01
N LYS A 333 13.75 4.27 -0.23
CA LYS A 333 14.05 5.60 0.35
C LYS A 333 13.69 6.68 -0.65
N ASP A 334 13.22 7.82 -0.15
CA ASP A 334 12.89 8.95 -1.02
C ASP A 334 14.12 9.44 -1.81
N LEU A 335 13.86 9.93 -3.00
CA LEU A 335 14.87 10.47 -3.91
C LEU A 335 15.05 11.98 -3.65
N ASN A 336 16.28 12.45 -3.62
CA ASN A 336 16.52 13.89 -3.67
C ASN A 336 16.17 14.46 -5.05
N SER A 337 16.13 15.78 -5.19
CA SER A 337 15.71 16.45 -6.42
C SER A 337 16.56 16.11 -7.66
N LYS A 338 17.87 15.84 -7.49
CA LYS A 338 18.75 15.44 -8.59
C LYS A 338 18.49 14.02 -9.03
N GLU A 339 18.37 13.11 -8.08
CA GLU A 339 18.04 11.71 -8.30
C GLU A 339 16.66 11.57 -8.96
N ARG A 340 15.65 12.27 -8.46
CA ARG A 340 14.30 12.27 -9.04
C ARG A 340 14.30 12.74 -10.50
N ARG A 341 15.05 13.81 -10.83
CA ARG A 341 15.17 14.24 -12.24
C ARG A 341 15.85 13.20 -13.13
N LEU A 342 16.88 12.52 -12.61
CA LEU A 342 17.54 11.46 -13.35
C LEU A 342 16.61 10.25 -13.56
N MET A 343 15.90 9.82 -12.53
CA MET A 343 14.96 8.72 -12.59
C MET A 343 13.83 9.00 -13.59
N ASN A 344 13.23 10.20 -13.55
CA ASN A 344 12.19 10.61 -14.48
C ASN A 344 12.69 10.61 -15.94
N ARG A 345 13.93 11.06 -16.19
CA ARG A 345 14.53 11.00 -17.51
C ARG A 345 14.71 9.56 -18.00
N ILE A 346 15.26 8.69 -17.13
CA ILE A 346 15.43 7.26 -17.43
C ILE A 346 14.09 6.62 -17.75
N TRP A 347 13.07 6.92 -16.94
CA TRP A 347 11.72 6.39 -17.15
C TRP A 347 11.11 6.85 -18.48
N THR A 348 11.23 8.14 -18.79
CA THR A 348 10.79 8.69 -20.09
C THR A 348 11.47 7.97 -21.26
N GLU A 349 12.77 7.72 -21.16
CA GLU A 349 13.52 6.99 -22.20
C GLU A 349 13.09 5.51 -22.32
N ILE A 350 12.75 4.86 -21.21
CA ILE A 350 12.21 3.49 -21.18
C ILE A 350 10.83 3.46 -21.87
N LYS A 351 9.97 4.43 -21.58
CA LYS A 351 8.60 4.47 -22.15
C LYS A 351 8.60 4.83 -23.62
N ALA A 352 9.53 5.68 -24.10
CA ALA A 352 9.59 6.16 -25.48
C ALA A 352 10.11 5.12 -26.49
N LYS A 353 10.92 4.17 -26.07
CA LYS A 353 11.45 3.08 -26.91
C LYS A 353 10.57 1.85 -26.86
#